data_a8a9a7d36d8c1924a1e92ec737850be7
#
_entry.id   a8a9a7d36d8c1924a1e92ec737850be7
#
_cell.length_a   1.000
_cell.length_b   1.000
_cell.length_c   1.000
_cell.angle_alpha   90.00
_cell.angle_beta   90.00
_cell.angle_gamma   90.00
#
_symmetry.space_group_name_H-M   'P 1'
#
loop_
_entity.id
_entity.type
_entity.pdbx_description
1 polymer ?
#
loop_
_entity_poly.entity_id
_entity_poly.type
_entity_poly.pdbx_seq_one_letter_code
_entity_poly.pdbx_strand_id
1 'polypeptide(L)'
;MRGLFLLICMLTLAEMHAQQEKYLVSNGKKLPLKEYVVNGDYEARLPFILFLHGAGERGSDNVAQTKVGLPILMETLKAAGLEHYILWAPQCPTDQRWTDVDWKAIEHTMKKNPTWPMQVVMDGIDSLVANSTTIDTTRMYIVGLSMGGYGTWEYIARQPYRFAAAMPVCGGGDIVQAMKSNKTAVWAFHGKADNVVPYENSVRMVNAKKKVNTNVHLISYPDVKHDSWNRAFAEKKIFRDFISTIKK
;
A
#
# COMPACT_ATOMS: atom_id res chain seq x y z
N MET A 1 -13.39 59.61 -18.16
CA MET A 1 -12.32 58.63 -17.90
C MET A 1 -12.99 57.42 -17.26
N ARG A 2 -13.21 56.31 -18.01
CA ARG A 2 -13.82 55.07 -17.52
C ARG A 2 -12.67 54.11 -17.24
N GLY A 3 -12.43 53.80 -15.95
CA GLY A 3 -11.45 52.82 -15.54
C GLY A 3 -11.93 51.39 -15.84
N LEU A 4 -11.19 50.70 -16.70
CA LEU A 4 -11.38 49.28 -17.02
C LEU A 4 -10.73 48.44 -15.91
N PHE A 5 -11.55 47.86 -15.02
CA PHE A 5 -11.07 46.89 -14.07
C PHE A 5 -10.87 45.55 -14.78
N LEU A 6 -9.62 45.19 -14.98
CA LEU A 6 -9.24 43.84 -15.47
C LEU A 6 -9.36 42.86 -14.29
N LEU A 7 -10.42 42.04 -14.28
CA LEU A 7 -10.59 40.92 -13.35
C LEU A 7 -9.66 39.81 -13.81
N ILE A 8 -8.47 39.71 -13.20
CA ILE A 8 -7.58 38.55 -13.38
C ILE A 8 -8.20 37.39 -12.66
N CYS A 9 -8.90 36.53 -13.39
CA CYS A 9 -9.37 35.24 -12.91
C CYS A 9 -8.14 34.33 -12.77
N MET A 10 -7.60 34.19 -11.54
CA MET A 10 -6.64 33.13 -11.23
C MET A 10 -7.37 31.81 -11.31
N LEU A 11 -7.28 31.16 -12.45
CA LEU A 11 -7.59 29.74 -12.59
C LEU A 11 -6.53 28.98 -11.80
N THR A 12 -6.86 28.56 -10.57
CA THR A 12 -6.14 27.51 -9.88
C THR A 12 -6.29 26.26 -10.75
N LEU A 13 -5.18 25.81 -11.34
CA LEU A 13 -5.08 24.49 -11.94
C LEU A 13 -5.36 23.46 -10.82
N ALA A 14 -6.62 23.07 -10.65
CA ALA A 14 -6.96 21.89 -9.89
C ALA A 14 -6.30 20.71 -10.61
N GLU A 15 -5.32 20.09 -9.97
CA GLU A 15 -4.70 18.86 -10.46
C GLU A 15 -5.81 17.84 -10.69
N MET A 16 -6.14 17.57 -11.94
CA MET A 16 -7.16 16.58 -12.30
C MET A 16 -6.59 15.18 -12.05
N HIS A 17 -6.83 14.69 -10.83
CA HIS A 17 -6.67 13.27 -10.56
C HIS A 17 -7.83 12.55 -11.24
N ALA A 18 -7.56 11.86 -12.35
CA ALA A 18 -8.55 11.00 -12.96
C ALA A 18 -8.78 9.80 -12.05
N GLN A 19 -9.81 9.89 -11.20
CA GLN A 19 -10.26 8.79 -10.36
C GLN A 19 -11.23 7.94 -11.17
N GLN A 20 -10.84 6.70 -11.50
CA GLN A 20 -11.69 5.75 -12.20
C GLN A 20 -12.24 4.69 -11.23
N GLU A 21 -13.54 4.43 -11.33
CA GLU A 21 -14.18 3.30 -10.64
C GLU A 21 -14.03 2.05 -11.49
N LYS A 22 -13.26 1.11 -11.00
CA LYS A 22 -13.00 -0.16 -11.67
C LYS A 22 -13.33 -1.32 -10.74
N TYR A 23 -13.27 -2.50 -11.30
CA TYR A 23 -13.39 -3.74 -10.55
C TYR A 23 -12.28 -4.69 -10.96
N LEU A 24 -11.68 -5.35 -9.98
CA LEU A 24 -10.85 -6.52 -10.23
C LEU A 24 -11.77 -7.75 -10.29
N VAL A 25 -11.55 -8.59 -11.27
CA VAL A 25 -12.37 -9.81 -11.47
C VAL A 25 -11.44 -11.00 -11.66
N SER A 26 -11.66 -12.05 -10.87
CA SER A 26 -10.96 -13.33 -11.03
C SER A 26 -11.82 -14.47 -10.48
N ASN A 27 -11.86 -15.61 -11.18
CA ASN A 27 -12.58 -16.81 -10.78
C ASN A 27 -14.02 -16.55 -10.33
N GLY A 28 -14.76 -15.68 -11.05
CA GLY A 28 -16.14 -15.30 -10.74
C GLY A 28 -16.30 -14.40 -9.50
N LYS A 29 -15.21 -13.99 -8.85
CA LYS A 29 -15.21 -13.03 -7.75
C LYS A 29 -14.89 -11.63 -8.28
N LYS A 30 -15.49 -10.62 -7.65
CA LYS A 30 -15.38 -9.21 -8.05
C LYS A 30 -15.04 -8.35 -6.84
N LEU A 31 -14.02 -7.50 -6.95
CA LEU A 31 -13.63 -6.52 -5.95
C LEU A 31 -13.77 -5.10 -6.51
N PRO A 32 -14.40 -4.15 -5.78
CA PRO A 32 -14.33 -2.73 -6.13
C PRO A 32 -12.87 -2.24 -6.09
N LEU A 33 -12.54 -1.36 -7.02
CA LEU A 33 -11.21 -0.79 -7.15
C LEU A 33 -11.30 0.70 -7.42
N LYS A 34 -10.64 1.52 -6.60
CA LYS A 34 -10.29 2.88 -6.99
C LYS A 34 -8.92 2.87 -7.64
N GLU A 35 -8.85 3.37 -8.85
CA GLU A 35 -7.60 3.62 -9.56
C GLU A 35 -7.37 5.12 -9.65
N TYR A 36 -6.17 5.55 -9.29
CA TYR A 36 -5.70 6.92 -9.44
C TYR A 36 -4.56 6.91 -10.46
N VAL A 37 -4.72 7.69 -11.52
CA VAL A 37 -3.65 8.01 -12.46
C VAL A 37 -3.27 9.46 -12.18
N VAL A 38 -2.13 9.66 -11.52
CA VAL A 38 -1.66 10.98 -11.10
C VAL A 38 -0.69 11.52 -12.15
N ASN A 39 -1.04 12.65 -12.76
CA ASN A 39 -0.25 13.35 -13.78
C ASN A 39 0.31 12.37 -14.83
N GLY A 40 -0.57 11.55 -15.43
CA GLY A 40 -0.18 10.52 -16.38
C GLY A 40 0.42 11.13 -17.64
N ASP A 41 1.74 11.11 -17.74
CA ASP A 41 2.45 11.27 -19.00
C ASP A 41 2.49 9.91 -19.67
N TYR A 42 1.73 9.74 -20.76
CA TYR A 42 1.54 8.45 -21.42
C TYR A 42 2.76 7.99 -22.23
N GLU A 43 3.78 8.81 -22.38
CA GLU A 43 5.02 8.45 -23.06
C GLU A 43 6.01 7.73 -22.12
N ALA A 44 5.90 7.94 -20.81
CA ALA A 44 6.76 7.32 -19.81
C ALA A 44 6.08 6.17 -19.07
N ARG A 45 6.83 5.14 -18.70
CA ARG A 45 6.35 4.11 -17.80
C ARG A 45 6.25 4.65 -16.37
N LEU A 46 5.10 4.46 -15.75
CA LEU A 46 4.76 5.02 -14.45
C LEU A 46 5.04 4.03 -13.31
N PRO A 47 5.54 4.49 -12.17
CA PRO A 47 5.55 3.72 -10.94
C PRO A 47 4.14 3.27 -10.57
N PHE A 48 4.04 2.10 -9.94
CA PHE A 48 2.77 1.54 -9.49
C PHE A 48 2.75 1.38 -7.97
N ILE A 49 1.63 1.74 -7.34
CA ILE A 49 1.43 1.61 -5.90
C ILE A 49 0.15 0.80 -5.64
N LEU A 50 0.25 -0.28 -4.86
CA LEU A 50 -0.88 -0.97 -4.29
C LEU A 50 -1.09 -0.49 -2.85
N PHE A 51 -2.28 0.02 -2.54
CA PHE A 51 -2.68 0.38 -1.19
C PHE A 51 -3.72 -0.60 -0.64
N LEU A 52 -3.44 -1.22 0.50
CA LEU A 52 -4.33 -2.14 1.21
C LEU A 52 -4.85 -1.47 2.50
N HIS A 53 -6.14 -1.20 2.54
CA HIS A 53 -6.81 -0.54 3.67
C HIS A 53 -6.95 -1.44 4.90
N GLY A 54 -7.33 -0.86 6.04
CA GLY A 54 -7.59 -1.55 7.30
C GLY A 54 -8.98 -2.22 7.36
N ALA A 55 -9.28 -2.82 8.50
CA ALA A 55 -10.54 -3.57 8.68
C ALA A 55 -11.79 -2.66 8.71
N GLY A 56 -11.63 -1.39 9.11
CA GLY A 56 -12.74 -0.43 9.20
C GLY A 56 -13.28 0.03 7.85
N GLU A 57 -12.47 -0.10 6.78
CA GLU A 57 -12.79 0.37 5.44
C GLU A 57 -13.33 -0.73 4.51
N ARG A 58 -13.61 -1.93 5.08
CA ARG A 58 -14.25 -3.03 4.37
C ARG A 58 -15.65 -2.64 3.89
N GLY A 59 -16.04 -3.15 2.75
CA GLY A 59 -17.35 -2.86 2.16
C GLY A 59 -17.43 -3.22 0.69
N SER A 60 -18.42 -2.60 0.03
CA SER A 60 -18.66 -2.73 -1.41
C SER A 60 -19.05 -1.41 -2.07
N ASP A 61 -18.94 -0.30 -1.32
CA ASP A 61 -19.32 1.04 -1.75
C ASP A 61 -18.28 1.72 -2.65
N ASN A 62 -17.10 1.10 -2.76
CA ASN A 62 -15.94 1.63 -3.48
C ASN A 62 -15.52 3.04 -3.02
N VAL A 63 -15.79 3.39 -1.75
CA VAL A 63 -15.51 4.71 -1.17
C VAL A 63 -14.74 4.60 0.15
N ALA A 64 -15.16 3.72 1.07
CA ALA A 64 -14.60 3.66 2.42
C ALA A 64 -13.09 3.44 2.43
N GLN A 65 -12.55 2.61 1.53
CA GLN A 65 -11.10 2.31 1.42
C GLN A 65 -10.24 3.54 1.10
N THR A 66 -10.82 4.64 0.69
CA THR A 66 -10.09 5.87 0.34
C THR A 66 -10.01 6.89 1.50
N LYS A 67 -10.73 6.65 2.62
CA LYS A 67 -10.91 7.65 3.68
C LYS A 67 -9.80 7.67 4.70
N VAL A 68 -9.19 6.51 4.98
CA VAL A 68 -8.21 6.37 6.06
C VAL A 68 -6.82 6.08 5.48
N GLY A 69 -5.85 6.88 5.85
CA GLY A 69 -4.44 6.75 5.46
C GLY A 69 -4.14 7.16 4.03
N LEU A 70 -5.00 6.83 3.05
CA LEU A 70 -4.74 7.10 1.64
C LEU A 70 -4.53 8.59 1.31
N PRO A 71 -5.32 9.56 1.84
CA PRO A 71 -5.09 10.97 1.56
C PRO A 71 -3.70 11.44 2.02
N ILE A 72 -3.29 11.10 3.25
CA ILE A 72 -1.97 11.43 3.79
C ILE A 72 -0.87 10.78 2.97
N LEU A 73 -1.04 9.51 2.58
CA LEU A 73 -0.11 8.79 1.72
C LEU A 73 0.11 9.55 0.39
N MET A 74 -0.95 9.94 -0.31
CA MET A 74 -0.84 10.63 -1.60
C MET A 74 -0.18 12.00 -1.47
N GLU A 75 -0.51 12.79 -0.43
CA GLU A 75 0.17 14.06 -0.14
C GLU A 75 1.66 13.87 0.11
N THR A 76 2.02 12.81 0.85
CA THR A 76 3.42 12.55 1.18
C THR A 76 4.21 12.01 0.00
N LEU A 77 3.61 11.20 -0.86
CA LEU A 77 4.22 10.77 -2.13
C LEU A 77 4.59 11.98 -2.98
N LYS A 78 3.65 12.92 -3.16
CA LYS A 78 3.90 14.19 -3.86
C LYS A 78 5.03 14.99 -3.19
N ALA A 79 4.98 15.16 -1.87
CA ALA A 79 5.99 15.90 -1.11
C ALA A 79 7.37 15.20 -1.09
N ALA A 80 7.41 13.90 -1.37
CA ALA A 80 8.64 13.12 -1.54
C ALA A 80 9.21 13.20 -2.97
N GLY A 81 8.46 13.77 -3.92
CA GLY A 81 8.88 13.95 -5.31
C GLY A 81 8.32 12.91 -6.28
N LEU A 82 7.33 12.10 -5.86
CA LEU A 82 6.63 11.19 -6.76
C LEU A 82 5.37 11.88 -7.30
N GLU A 83 5.50 12.54 -8.44
CA GLU A 83 4.42 13.34 -9.05
C GLU A 83 3.63 12.57 -10.12
N HIS A 84 4.20 11.48 -10.65
CA HIS A 84 3.63 10.68 -11.73
C HIS A 84 3.58 9.22 -11.30
N TYR A 85 2.38 8.63 -11.13
CA TYR A 85 2.22 7.23 -10.73
C TYR A 85 0.79 6.72 -10.97
N ILE A 86 0.62 5.40 -10.91
CA ILE A 86 -0.68 4.74 -10.83
C ILE A 86 -0.82 4.14 -9.44
N LEU A 87 -1.95 4.39 -8.78
CA LEU A 87 -2.27 3.81 -7.48
C LEU A 87 -3.58 3.03 -7.54
N TRP A 88 -3.53 1.80 -7.05
CA TRP A 88 -4.70 0.96 -6.85
C TRP A 88 -5.05 0.85 -5.38
N ALA A 89 -6.32 1.11 -5.05
CA ALA A 89 -6.92 0.91 -3.74
C ALA A 89 -8.14 0.00 -3.87
N PRO A 90 -7.96 -1.34 -3.88
CA PRO A 90 -9.07 -2.29 -3.88
C PRO A 90 -9.82 -2.26 -2.54
N GLN A 91 -11.11 -2.59 -2.55
CA GLN A 91 -11.92 -2.70 -1.33
C GLN A 91 -12.21 -4.17 -0.99
N CYS A 92 -11.78 -4.59 0.20
CA CYS A 92 -12.07 -5.90 0.76
C CYS A 92 -13.52 -5.93 1.27
N PRO A 93 -14.32 -6.96 0.96
CA PRO A 93 -15.70 -7.06 1.45
C PRO A 93 -15.80 -7.13 2.99
N THR A 94 -16.96 -6.77 3.54
CA THR A 94 -17.21 -6.65 4.99
C THR A 94 -16.94 -7.94 5.76
N ASP A 95 -17.29 -9.09 5.18
CA ASP A 95 -17.15 -10.43 5.75
C ASP A 95 -15.79 -11.09 5.46
N GLN A 96 -14.90 -10.39 4.76
CA GLN A 96 -13.61 -10.90 4.30
C GLN A 96 -12.43 -10.18 4.95
N ARG A 97 -11.24 -10.72 4.70
CA ARG A 97 -9.94 -10.18 5.14
C ARG A 97 -8.92 -10.32 4.01
N TRP A 98 -7.87 -9.48 4.04
CA TRP A 98 -6.72 -9.65 3.14
C TRP A 98 -5.96 -10.95 3.46
N THR A 99 -5.88 -11.30 4.74
CA THR A 99 -5.22 -12.52 5.24
C THR A 99 -6.09 -13.25 6.26
N ASP A 100 -6.00 -14.57 6.30
CA ASP A 100 -6.73 -15.38 7.28
C ASP A 100 -5.88 -15.60 8.54
N VAL A 101 -5.81 -14.57 9.39
CA VAL A 101 -5.05 -14.57 10.64
C VAL A 101 -5.85 -13.97 11.80
N ASP A 102 -5.53 -14.35 13.02
CA ASP A 102 -5.96 -13.64 14.22
C ASP A 102 -5.01 -12.47 14.51
N TRP A 103 -5.50 -11.26 14.42
CA TRP A 103 -4.69 -10.04 14.58
C TRP A 103 -4.12 -9.85 15.98
N LYS A 104 -4.69 -10.52 17.01
CA LYS A 104 -4.20 -10.48 18.40
C LYS A 104 -3.13 -11.51 18.68
N ALA A 105 -3.05 -12.54 17.86
CA ALA A 105 -2.02 -13.56 18.00
C ALA A 105 -0.63 -12.98 17.68
N ILE A 106 0.40 -13.57 18.26
CA ILE A 106 1.81 -13.23 17.96
C ILE A 106 2.41 -14.22 16.95
N GLU A 107 1.85 -15.41 16.89
CA GLU A 107 2.30 -16.47 15.97
C GLU A 107 1.28 -16.68 14.86
N HIS A 108 1.78 -16.68 13.65
CA HIS A 108 0.96 -16.84 12.46
C HIS A 108 1.54 -17.90 11.53
N THR A 109 0.67 -18.67 10.93
CA THR A 109 1.00 -19.62 9.86
C THR A 109 0.20 -19.23 8.62
N MET A 110 0.90 -18.89 7.55
CA MET A 110 0.27 -18.55 6.28
C MET A 110 -0.42 -19.77 5.67
N LYS A 111 -1.69 -19.64 5.35
CA LYS A 111 -2.46 -20.70 4.67
C LYS A 111 -1.86 -20.98 3.29
N LYS A 112 -2.03 -22.23 2.81
CA LYS A 112 -1.58 -22.62 1.46
C LYS A 112 -2.14 -21.70 0.38
N ASN A 113 -3.44 -21.47 0.41
CA ASN A 113 -4.11 -20.55 -0.51
C ASN A 113 -4.36 -19.20 0.18
N PRO A 114 -4.25 -18.08 -0.54
CA PRO A 114 -4.66 -16.79 -0.02
C PRO A 114 -6.18 -16.75 0.19
N THR A 115 -6.65 -15.73 0.90
CA THR A 115 -8.07 -15.41 0.89
C THR A 115 -8.50 -15.02 -0.53
N TRP A 116 -9.77 -15.20 -0.87
CA TRP A 116 -10.22 -14.87 -2.21
C TRP A 116 -10.04 -13.37 -2.58
N PRO A 117 -10.22 -12.39 -1.64
CA PRO A 117 -9.92 -11.00 -1.98
C PRO A 117 -8.44 -10.78 -2.33
N MET A 118 -7.52 -11.39 -1.57
CA MET A 118 -6.10 -11.33 -1.87
C MET A 118 -5.77 -11.99 -3.21
N GLN A 119 -6.39 -13.13 -3.51
CA GLN A 119 -6.20 -13.82 -4.80
C GLN A 119 -6.62 -12.92 -5.97
N VAL A 120 -7.80 -12.27 -5.88
CA VAL A 120 -8.29 -11.36 -6.92
C VAL A 120 -7.35 -10.17 -7.12
N VAL A 121 -6.78 -9.62 -6.04
CA VAL A 121 -5.77 -8.54 -6.14
C VAL A 121 -4.50 -9.05 -6.82
N MET A 122 -4.01 -10.24 -6.45
CA MET A 122 -2.81 -10.83 -7.06
C MET A 122 -2.99 -11.09 -8.55
N ASP A 123 -4.12 -11.70 -8.94
CA ASP A 123 -4.45 -11.98 -10.34
C ASP A 123 -4.61 -10.70 -11.16
N GLY A 124 -5.22 -9.66 -10.57
CA GLY A 124 -5.35 -8.34 -11.18
C GLY A 124 -3.99 -7.69 -11.45
N ILE A 125 -3.06 -7.78 -10.51
CA ILE A 125 -1.69 -7.25 -10.70
C ILE A 125 -0.89 -8.11 -11.68
N ASP A 126 -1.06 -9.42 -11.68
CA ASP A 126 -0.42 -10.29 -12.68
C ASP A 126 -0.90 -9.94 -14.09
N SER A 127 -2.21 -9.72 -14.26
CA SER A 127 -2.78 -9.26 -15.53
C SER A 127 -2.28 -7.86 -15.92
N LEU A 128 -2.22 -6.93 -14.96
CA LEU A 128 -1.68 -5.59 -15.20
C LEU A 128 -0.24 -5.63 -15.71
N VAL A 129 0.62 -6.40 -15.05
CA VAL A 129 2.04 -6.52 -15.41
C VAL A 129 2.23 -7.22 -16.78
N ALA A 130 1.38 -8.20 -17.08
CA ALA A 130 1.48 -8.94 -18.35
C ALA A 130 1.00 -8.12 -19.56
N ASN A 131 0.03 -7.22 -19.37
CA ASN A 131 -0.68 -6.56 -20.48
C ASN A 131 -0.43 -5.05 -20.57
N SER A 132 0.14 -4.41 -19.54
CA SER A 132 0.33 -2.97 -19.52
C SER A 132 1.69 -2.57 -20.10
N THR A 133 1.69 -1.61 -21.00
CA THR A 133 2.90 -0.92 -21.48
C THR A 133 3.24 0.32 -20.67
N THR A 134 2.32 0.75 -19.79
CA THR A 134 2.43 2.01 -19.04
C THR A 134 3.05 1.85 -17.65
N ILE A 135 3.14 0.63 -17.12
CA ILE A 135 3.69 0.38 -15.78
C ILE A 135 5.20 0.14 -15.85
N ASP A 136 5.94 0.86 -14.98
CA ASP A 136 7.33 0.52 -14.70
C ASP A 136 7.39 -0.62 -13.67
N THR A 137 7.61 -1.84 -14.16
CA THR A 137 7.66 -3.02 -13.29
C THR A 137 8.87 -3.06 -12.36
N THR A 138 9.83 -2.17 -12.52
CA THR A 138 10.97 -2.02 -11.59
C THR A 138 10.62 -1.10 -10.41
N ARG A 139 9.60 -0.25 -10.55
CA ARG A 139 9.12 0.68 -9.53
C ARG A 139 7.68 0.36 -9.10
N MET A 140 7.49 -0.86 -8.59
CA MET A 140 6.22 -1.29 -8.01
C MET A 140 6.35 -1.31 -6.49
N TYR A 141 5.37 -0.73 -5.81
CA TYR A 141 5.36 -0.57 -4.35
C TYR A 141 4.05 -1.10 -3.76
N ILE A 142 4.11 -1.60 -2.53
CA ILE A 142 2.92 -1.99 -1.77
C ILE A 142 2.93 -1.34 -0.39
N VAL A 143 1.81 -0.75 -0.02
CA VAL A 143 1.58 -0.07 1.27
C VAL A 143 0.30 -0.60 1.87
N GLY A 144 0.27 -0.88 3.16
CA GLY A 144 -0.97 -1.30 3.81
C GLY A 144 -0.95 -1.04 5.32
N LEU A 145 -2.13 -0.75 5.87
CA LEU A 145 -2.31 -0.46 7.29
C LEU A 145 -3.17 -1.50 7.99
N SER A 146 -2.82 -1.87 9.23
CA SER A 146 -3.59 -2.81 10.07
C SER A 146 -3.86 -4.14 9.34
N MET A 147 -5.10 -4.49 9.04
CA MET A 147 -5.46 -5.62 8.18
C MET A 147 -4.68 -5.59 6.85
N GLY A 148 -4.50 -4.41 6.24
CA GLY A 148 -3.69 -4.21 5.03
C GLY A 148 -2.20 -4.36 5.29
N GLY A 149 -1.72 -4.08 6.50
CA GLY A 149 -0.34 -4.34 6.93
C GLY A 149 -0.02 -5.85 6.94
N TYR A 150 -0.94 -6.67 7.42
CA TYR A 150 -0.88 -8.13 7.29
C TYR A 150 -0.93 -8.55 5.81
N GLY A 151 -1.85 -7.97 5.04
CA GLY A 151 -1.95 -8.20 3.59
C GLY A 151 -0.65 -7.90 2.86
N THR A 152 0.03 -6.81 3.23
CA THR A 152 1.34 -6.42 2.67
C THR A 152 2.39 -7.49 2.94
N TRP A 153 2.53 -7.96 4.17
CA TRP A 153 3.45 -9.03 4.52
C TRP A 153 3.16 -10.34 3.78
N GLU A 154 1.88 -10.74 3.71
CA GLU A 154 1.49 -11.96 3.01
C GLU A 154 1.72 -11.86 1.50
N TYR A 155 1.38 -10.72 0.88
CA TYR A 155 1.58 -10.52 -0.56
C TYR A 155 3.06 -10.69 -0.95
N ILE A 156 3.98 -9.97 -0.27
CA ILE A 156 5.41 -10.07 -0.60
C ILE A 156 6.01 -11.45 -0.28
N ALA A 157 5.40 -12.22 0.61
CA ALA A 157 5.81 -13.60 0.87
C ALA A 157 5.34 -14.55 -0.26
N ARG A 158 4.15 -14.32 -0.83
CA ARG A 158 3.60 -15.14 -1.93
C ARG A 158 4.24 -14.83 -3.28
N GLN A 159 4.50 -13.54 -3.54
CA GLN A 159 5.14 -13.08 -4.77
C GLN A 159 6.40 -12.24 -4.44
N PRO A 160 7.53 -12.90 -4.07
CA PRO A 160 8.70 -12.27 -3.47
C PRO A 160 9.46 -11.31 -4.41
N TYR A 161 9.18 -11.36 -5.71
CA TYR A 161 9.84 -10.53 -6.73
C TYR A 161 8.90 -9.48 -7.35
N ARG A 162 7.68 -9.32 -6.82
CA ARG A 162 6.69 -8.44 -7.42
C ARG A 162 7.00 -6.96 -7.16
N PHE A 163 7.34 -6.61 -5.92
CA PHE A 163 7.53 -5.24 -5.48
C PHE A 163 8.99 -4.91 -5.20
N ALA A 164 9.41 -3.69 -5.56
CA ALA A 164 10.69 -3.11 -5.19
C ALA A 164 10.76 -2.88 -3.67
N ALA A 165 9.67 -2.31 -3.13
CA ALA A 165 9.58 -2.02 -1.71
C ALA A 165 8.16 -2.24 -1.17
N ALA A 166 8.08 -2.51 0.16
CA ALA A 166 6.86 -2.73 0.90
C ALA A 166 6.84 -1.89 2.19
N MET A 167 5.66 -1.37 2.53
CA MET A 167 5.43 -0.57 3.73
C MET A 167 4.24 -1.12 4.53
N PRO A 168 4.45 -2.19 5.33
CA PRO A 168 3.45 -2.68 6.26
C PRO A 168 3.40 -1.80 7.51
N VAL A 169 2.22 -1.26 7.85
CA VAL A 169 1.97 -0.45 9.04
C VAL A 169 1.10 -1.22 10.02
N CYS A 170 1.51 -1.33 11.29
CA CYS A 170 0.85 -2.06 12.39
C CYS A 170 0.26 -3.41 11.94
N GLY A 171 1.09 -4.23 11.32
CA GLY A 171 0.74 -5.56 10.83
C GLY A 171 1.70 -6.64 11.30
N GLY A 172 1.45 -7.86 10.87
CA GLY A 172 2.27 -9.03 11.16
C GLY A 172 2.10 -10.11 10.11
N GLY A 173 2.58 -11.32 10.38
CA GLY A 173 2.47 -12.44 9.45
C GLY A 173 3.33 -13.63 9.85
N ASP A 174 3.45 -14.58 8.94
CA ASP A 174 4.26 -15.77 9.12
C ASP A 174 5.75 -15.46 8.94
N ILE A 175 6.52 -15.57 10.01
CA ILE A 175 7.96 -15.28 10.04
C ILE A 175 8.78 -16.19 9.10
N VAL A 176 8.33 -17.45 8.90
CA VAL A 176 9.02 -18.38 7.99
C VAL A 176 8.82 -17.94 6.54
N GLN A 177 7.62 -17.48 6.22
CA GLN A 177 7.31 -16.98 4.88
C GLN A 177 7.93 -15.60 4.61
N ALA A 178 8.10 -14.77 5.62
CA ALA A 178 8.78 -13.47 5.50
C ALA A 178 10.19 -13.59 4.91
N MET A 179 10.89 -14.68 5.21
CA MET A 179 12.25 -14.94 4.71
C MET A 179 12.30 -15.27 3.21
N LYS A 180 11.18 -15.61 2.58
CA LYS A 180 11.15 -15.92 1.13
C LYS A 180 11.33 -14.68 0.25
N SER A 181 10.84 -13.52 0.69
CA SER A 181 10.90 -12.28 -0.10
C SER A 181 12.23 -11.53 0.08
N ASN A 182 13.35 -12.17 -0.26
CA ASN A 182 14.69 -11.63 -0.02
C ASN A 182 15.06 -10.39 -0.87
N LYS A 183 14.31 -10.07 -1.92
CA LYS A 183 14.56 -8.93 -2.82
C LYS A 183 13.78 -7.66 -2.46
N THR A 184 12.59 -7.79 -1.88
CA THR A 184 11.74 -6.63 -1.53
C THR A 184 12.29 -5.90 -0.32
N ALA A 185 12.63 -4.62 -0.45
CA ALA A 185 12.97 -3.76 0.68
C ALA A 185 11.73 -3.50 1.57
N VAL A 186 11.91 -3.31 2.88
CA VAL A 186 10.78 -3.14 3.80
C VAL A 186 11.00 -1.98 4.77
N TRP A 187 10.01 -1.10 4.86
CA TRP A 187 9.85 -0.10 5.91
C TRP A 187 8.60 -0.43 6.72
N ALA A 188 8.76 -1.16 7.81
CA ALA A 188 7.68 -1.49 8.72
C ALA A 188 7.50 -0.39 9.77
N PHE A 189 6.26 0.00 10.05
CA PHE A 189 5.92 0.99 11.07
C PHE A 189 4.99 0.40 12.11
N HIS A 190 5.17 0.79 13.39
CA HIS A 190 4.26 0.36 14.46
C HIS A 190 4.30 1.29 15.67
N GLY A 191 3.16 1.50 16.29
CA GLY A 191 3.05 2.14 17.59
C GLY A 191 3.36 1.14 18.72
N LYS A 192 4.26 1.47 19.65
CA LYS A 192 4.59 0.56 20.77
C LYS A 192 3.44 0.41 21.79
N ALA A 193 2.52 1.39 21.83
CA ALA A 193 1.32 1.36 22.68
C ALA A 193 0.09 0.79 21.95
N ASP A 194 0.28 0.09 20.82
CA ASP A 194 -0.81 -0.53 20.07
C ASP A 194 -1.48 -1.64 20.90
N ASN A 195 -2.79 -1.46 21.14
CA ASN A 195 -3.63 -2.38 21.92
C ASN A 195 -4.58 -3.23 21.07
N VAL A 196 -4.46 -3.15 19.74
CA VAL A 196 -5.26 -3.92 18.78
C VAL A 196 -4.41 -4.99 18.12
N VAL A 197 -3.25 -4.59 17.57
CA VAL A 197 -2.25 -5.48 17.00
C VAL A 197 -0.98 -5.38 17.85
N PRO A 198 -0.54 -6.47 18.51
CA PRO A 198 0.67 -6.43 19.32
C PRO A 198 1.88 -5.95 18.52
N TYR A 199 2.62 -4.96 19.05
CA TYR A 199 3.85 -4.42 18.46
C TYR A 199 4.86 -5.51 18.09
N GLU A 200 4.90 -6.57 18.89
CA GLU A 200 5.78 -7.73 18.72
C GLU A 200 5.60 -8.39 17.34
N ASN A 201 4.42 -8.30 16.73
CA ASN A 201 4.18 -8.80 15.39
C ASN A 201 5.13 -8.17 14.35
N SER A 202 5.26 -6.84 14.35
CA SER A 202 6.22 -6.17 13.45
C SER A 202 7.68 -6.46 13.81
N VAL A 203 8.00 -6.53 15.10
CA VAL A 203 9.37 -6.87 15.56
C VAL A 203 9.80 -8.23 15.03
N ARG A 204 8.95 -9.26 15.18
CA ARG A 204 9.24 -10.63 14.74
C ARG A 204 9.39 -10.72 13.22
N MET A 205 8.49 -10.08 12.47
CA MET A 205 8.55 -10.06 11.00
C MET A 205 9.83 -9.39 10.49
N VAL A 206 10.19 -8.23 11.04
CA VAL A 206 11.40 -7.49 10.66
C VAL A 206 12.65 -8.27 11.03
N ASN A 207 12.71 -8.87 12.22
CA ASN A 207 13.86 -9.67 12.64
C ASN A 207 14.04 -10.92 11.77
N ALA A 208 12.96 -11.59 11.39
CA ALA A 208 13.02 -12.72 10.46
C ALA A 208 13.52 -12.28 9.08
N LYS A 209 12.96 -11.19 8.56
CA LYS A 209 13.30 -10.64 7.26
C LYS A 209 14.75 -10.15 7.16
N LYS A 210 15.30 -9.56 8.23
CA LYS A 210 16.71 -9.11 8.31
C LYS A 210 17.72 -10.25 8.15
N LYS A 211 17.33 -11.49 8.37
CA LYS A 211 18.23 -12.66 8.17
C LYS A 211 18.54 -12.89 6.69
N VAL A 212 17.72 -12.39 5.79
CA VAL A 212 17.81 -12.64 4.32
C VAL A 212 17.86 -11.37 3.49
N ASN A 213 17.65 -10.20 4.09
CA ASN A 213 17.64 -8.91 3.39
C ASN A 213 18.16 -7.81 4.32
N THR A 214 19.13 -7.03 3.86
CA THR A 214 19.72 -5.93 4.63
C THR A 214 18.91 -4.63 4.56
N ASN A 215 18.07 -4.45 3.54
CA ASN A 215 17.22 -3.26 3.38
C ASN A 215 15.86 -3.47 4.05
N VAL A 216 15.90 -3.60 5.39
CA VAL A 216 14.71 -3.85 6.22
C VAL A 216 14.76 -2.97 7.46
N HIS A 217 13.76 -2.12 7.62
CA HIS A 217 13.68 -1.11 8.68
C HIS A 217 12.43 -1.29 9.52
N LEU A 218 12.55 -1.10 10.84
CA LEU A 218 11.43 -0.97 11.76
C LEU A 218 11.45 0.43 12.36
N ILE A 219 10.43 1.20 12.08
CA ILE A 219 10.19 2.53 12.63
C ILE A 219 9.11 2.40 13.72
N SER A 220 9.48 2.73 14.95
CA SER A 220 8.62 2.53 16.13
C SER A 220 8.29 3.86 16.78
N TYR A 221 7.03 4.02 17.16
CA TYR A 221 6.54 5.20 17.86
C TYR A 221 6.17 4.84 19.30
N PRO A 222 6.93 5.30 20.33
CA PRO A 222 6.79 4.84 21.71
C PRO A 222 5.40 5.03 22.31
N ASP A 223 4.75 6.13 22.01
CA ASP A 223 3.50 6.64 22.57
C ASP A 223 2.28 6.51 21.63
N VAL A 224 2.49 6.01 20.44
CA VAL A 224 1.42 5.85 19.45
C VAL A 224 0.73 4.49 19.63
N LYS A 225 -0.61 4.53 19.60
CA LYS A 225 -1.48 3.36 19.62
C LYS A 225 -1.65 2.75 18.23
N HIS A 226 -2.83 2.16 17.96
CA HIS A 226 -3.08 1.43 16.71
C HIS A 226 -3.05 2.31 15.45
N ASP A 227 -3.40 3.59 15.56
CA ASP A 227 -3.48 4.54 14.45
C ASP A 227 -2.12 5.08 13.95
N SER A 228 -1.08 4.27 14.08
CA SER A 228 0.30 4.64 13.71
C SER A 228 0.48 5.03 12.24
N TRP A 229 -0.46 4.68 11.36
CA TRP A 229 -0.44 5.10 9.94
C TRP A 229 -0.51 6.61 9.73
N ASN A 230 -1.18 7.36 10.63
CA ASN A 230 -1.23 8.82 10.53
C ASN A 230 0.17 9.43 10.58
N ARG A 231 1.01 8.92 11.49
CA ARG A 231 2.40 9.36 11.63
C ARG A 231 3.30 8.72 10.56
N ALA A 232 3.15 7.43 10.31
CA ALA A 232 3.94 6.69 9.34
C ALA A 232 3.83 7.30 7.93
N PHE A 233 2.62 7.63 7.51
CA PHE A 233 2.38 8.20 6.18
C PHE A 233 2.76 9.70 6.08
N ALA A 234 3.14 10.36 7.16
CA ALA A 234 3.67 11.72 7.15
C ALA A 234 5.22 11.80 7.11
N GLU A 235 5.91 10.67 7.11
CA GLU A 235 7.39 10.58 7.17
C GLU A 235 8.06 10.84 5.80
N LYS A 236 8.03 12.09 5.33
CA LYS A 236 8.52 12.50 4.00
C LYS A 236 9.93 12.00 3.65
N LYS A 237 10.86 11.98 4.63
CA LYS A 237 12.23 11.52 4.40
C LYS A 237 12.26 10.03 4.08
N ILE A 238 11.51 9.22 4.83
CA ILE A 238 11.43 7.77 4.61
C ILE A 238 10.77 7.48 3.26
N PHE A 239 9.75 8.25 2.89
CA PHE A 239 9.11 8.08 1.59
C PHE A 239 10.04 8.37 0.42
N ARG A 240 10.99 9.31 0.52
CA ARG A 240 12.02 9.51 -0.51
C ARG A 240 12.87 8.26 -0.70
N ASP A 241 13.33 7.64 0.38
CA ASP A 241 14.12 6.41 0.33
C ASP A 241 13.28 5.24 -0.21
N PHE A 242 12.01 5.15 0.20
CA PHE A 242 11.06 4.14 -0.24
C PHE A 242 10.82 4.19 -1.76
N ILE A 243 10.47 5.36 -2.32
CA ILE A 243 10.16 5.52 -3.75
C ILE A 243 11.40 5.53 -4.65
N SER A 244 12.60 5.74 -4.09
CA SER A 244 13.86 5.64 -4.82
C SER A 244 14.33 4.19 -4.99
N THR A 245 13.73 3.25 -4.25
CA THR A 245 14.07 1.83 -4.35
C THR A 245 13.56 1.26 -5.66
N ILE A 246 14.46 0.62 -6.41
CA ILE A 246 14.14 -0.08 -7.65
C ILE A 246 14.37 -1.58 -7.48
N LYS A 247 13.58 -2.38 -8.16
CA LYS A 247 13.73 -3.83 -8.20
C LYS A 247 14.96 -4.18 -9.05
N LYS A 248 15.85 -4.97 -8.46
CA LYS A 248 17.06 -5.50 -9.12
C LYS A 248 16.81 -6.86 -9.76
#